data_b720c66fbca5983b2329c3fd8a391a25
#
_entry.id   b720c66fbca5983b2329c3fd8a391a25
#
_cell.length_a   1.000
_cell.length_b   1.000
_cell.length_c   1.000
_cell.angle_alpha   90.00
_cell.angle_beta   90.00
_cell.angle_gamma   90.00
#
_symmetry.space_group_name_H-M   'P 1'
#
loop_
_entity.id
_entity.type
_entity.pdbx_description
1 polymer ?
#
loop_
_entity_poly.entity_id
_entity_poly.type
_entity_poly.pdbx_seq_one_letter_code
_entity_poly.pdbx_strand_id
1 'polypeptide(L)'
;MRKKMAMILLLNFIIIVLLVGCPGPAQKPTTPPAKPRTTQNDADGMTASQRRILANRLSTVATNVSGVQRAAVAVMDVGMTSQGMPGTTRTTNNRNTTNLRSTRGVMVMAGLTLDQTAMNDRATATRIKRTVANRIKAADKKISQVMVTSDPQLIKRIDTIAAGIVAGQPIQRYQQEINDLGQRLRQENAVY
;
A
#
# COMPACT_ATOMS: atom_id res chain seq x y z
N MET A 1 -15.20 -1.43 -55.92
CA MET A 1 -14.88 -1.98 -54.60
C MET A 1 -13.56 -2.80 -54.58
N ARG A 2 -13.24 -3.55 -55.63
CA ARG A 2 -12.01 -4.39 -55.73
C ARG A 2 -10.68 -3.65 -55.57
N LYS A 3 -10.57 -2.41 -56.12
CA LYS A 3 -9.29 -1.62 -56.04
C LYS A 3 -8.98 -1.15 -54.61
N LYS A 4 -9.99 -0.84 -53.76
CA LYS A 4 -9.80 -0.42 -52.37
C LYS A 4 -9.38 -1.60 -51.48
N MET A 5 -9.87 -2.79 -51.74
CA MET A 5 -9.48 -4.01 -51.03
C MET A 5 -8.03 -4.42 -51.31
N ALA A 6 -7.60 -4.28 -52.56
CA ALA A 6 -6.21 -4.57 -52.94
C ALA A 6 -5.23 -3.62 -52.27
N MET A 7 -5.57 -2.36 -52.14
CA MET A 7 -4.74 -1.32 -51.49
C MET A 7 -4.58 -1.57 -49.99
N ILE A 8 -5.63 -2.02 -49.30
CA ILE A 8 -5.60 -2.37 -47.87
C ILE A 8 -4.72 -3.62 -47.62
N LEU A 9 -4.81 -4.61 -48.51
CA LEU A 9 -4.01 -5.81 -48.42
C LEU A 9 -2.50 -5.54 -48.64
N LEU A 10 -2.19 -4.62 -49.57
CA LEU A 10 -0.82 -4.21 -49.86
C LEU A 10 -0.22 -3.41 -48.72
N LEU A 11 -1.02 -2.55 -48.07
CA LEU A 11 -0.60 -1.76 -46.91
C LEU A 11 -0.28 -2.66 -45.70
N ASN A 12 -1.11 -3.70 -45.45
CA ASN A 12 -0.85 -4.66 -44.36
C ASN A 12 0.41 -5.50 -44.63
N PHE A 13 0.68 -5.86 -45.89
CA PHE A 13 1.90 -6.62 -46.25
C PHE A 13 3.17 -5.82 -46.01
N ILE A 14 3.16 -4.51 -46.31
CA ILE A 14 4.30 -3.60 -46.07
C ILE A 14 4.60 -3.46 -44.57
N ILE A 15 3.55 -3.39 -43.69
CA ILE A 15 3.72 -3.29 -42.25
C ILE A 15 4.36 -4.56 -41.67
N ILE A 16 4.02 -5.75 -42.20
CA ILE A 16 4.56 -7.03 -41.74
C ILE A 16 6.06 -7.17 -42.11
N VAL A 17 6.49 -6.67 -43.28
CA VAL A 17 7.88 -6.74 -43.72
C VAL A 17 8.81 -5.82 -42.91
N LEU A 18 8.30 -4.72 -42.37
CA LEU A 18 9.09 -3.78 -41.55
C LEU A 18 9.32 -4.28 -40.10
N LEU A 19 8.65 -5.35 -39.65
CA LEU A 19 8.81 -5.94 -38.33
C LEU A 19 9.86 -7.06 -38.27
N VAL A 20 10.46 -7.48 -39.42
CA VAL A 20 11.59 -8.40 -39.44
C VAL A 20 12.86 -7.62 -39.21
N GLY A 21 13.06 -7.22 -37.94
CA GLY A 21 14.23 -6.49 -37.50
C GLY A 21 15.51 -7.32 -37.61
N CYS A 22 16.59 -6.65 -37.95
CA CYS A 22 17.95 -7.11 -38.03
C CYS A 22 18.36 -8.03 -36.87
N PRO A 23 19.03 -9.17 -37.13
CA PRO A 23 19.82 -9.85 -36.11
C PRO A 23 21.05 -9.00 -35.82
N GLY A 24 21.04 -8.23 -34.75
CA GLY A 24 22.23 -7.60 -34.23
C GLY A 24 23.23 -8.64 -33.73
N PRO A 25 24.56 -8.35 -33.81
CA PRO A 25 25.58 -9.30 -33.36
C PRO A 25 25.36 -9.65 -31.89
N ALA A 26 25.35 -10.95 -31.59
CA ALA A 26 25.20 -11.48 -30.24
C ALA A 26 26.30 -10.92 -29.32
N GLN A 27 25.96 -9.94 -28.51
CA GLN A 27 26.81 -9.54 -27.42
C GLN A 27 26.75 -10.63 -26.35
N LYS A 28 27.89 -11.30 -26.18
CA LYS A 28 28.16 -12.24 -25.11
C LYS A 28 27.81 -11.57 -23.76
N PRO A 29 26.89 -12.13 -22.96
CA PRO A 29 26.59 -11.57 -21.65
C PRO A 29 27.78 -11.79 -20.72
N THR A 30 28.57 -10.77 -20.49
CA THR A 30 29.73 -10.78 -19.58
C THR A 30 29.42 -10.23 -18.20
N THR A 31 28.15 -10.23 -17.79
CA THR A 31 27.85 -9.95 -16.39
C THR A 31 26.68 -10.86 -15.97
N PRO A 32 26.84 -11.66 -14.89
CA PRO A 32 25.69 -12.32 -14.30
C PRO A 32 24.67 -11.23 -13.98
N PRO A 33 23.37 -11.46 -14.22
CA PRO A 33 22.36 -10.49 -13.79
C PRO A 33 22.62 -10.20 -12.33
N ALA A 34 22.87 -8.92 -12.03
CA ALA A 34 23.00 -8.47 -10.65
C ALA A 34 21.77 -9.04 -9.94
N LYS A 35 22.01 -9.97 -8.99
CA LYS A 35 20.96 -10.42 -8.07
C LYS A 35 20.18 -9.18 -7.71
N PRO A 36 18.82 -9.18 -7.80
CA PRO A 36 18.03 -8.08 -7.29
C PRO A 36 18.61 -7.78 -5.92
N ARG A 37 19.10 -6.56 -5.72
CA ARG A 37 19.70 -6.16 -4.45
C ARG A 37 18.62 -6.39 -3.43
N THR A 38 18.74 -7.53 -2.77
CA THR A 38 17.81 -8.03 -1.81
C THR A 38 17.69 -6.96 -0.75
N THR A 39 16.57 -6.24 -0.84
CA THR A 39 15.82 -5.86 0.33
C THR A 39 16.70 -5.40 1.49
N GLN A 40 16.80 -4.11 1.63
CA GLN A 40 16.84 -3.57 2.97
C GLN A 40 15.76 -4.31 3.76
N ASN A 41 16.18 -5.31 4.54
CA ASN A 41 15.39 -5.78 5.65
C ASN A 41 15.29 -4.56 6.55
N ASP A 42 14.12 -3.91 6.53
CA ASP A 42 13.78 -3.01 7.60
C ASP A 42 13.90 -3.85 8.86
N ALA A 43 14.80 -3.49 9.75
CA ALA A 43 15.49 -4.34 10.72
C ALA A 43 14.61 -5.24 11.62
N ASP A 44 13.28 -5.16 11.58
CA ASP A 44 12.35 -5.89 12.44
C ASP A 44 11.03 -6.29 11.80
N GLY A 45 10.82 -6.06 10.52
CA GLY A 45 9.48 -6.09 9.96
C GLY A 45 9.31 -6.83 8.66
N MET A 46 8.23 -6.53 8.00
CA MET A 46 7.87 -7.06 6.70
C MET A 46 8.74 -6.45 5.60
N THR A 47 9.14 -7.27 4.63
CA THR A 47 9.78 -6.77 3.41
C THR A 47 8.82 -5.89 2.60
N ALA A 48 9.35 -5.04 1.73
CA ALA A 48 8.53 -4.22 0.83
C ALA A 48 7.56 -5.07 -0.02
N SER A 49 8.00 -6.25 -0.47
CA SER A 49 7.14 -7.18 -1.22
C SER A 49 6.01 -7.74 -0.37
N GLN A 50 6.30 -8.12 0.88
CA GLN A 50 5.26 -8.62 1.80
C GLN A 50 4.23 -7.54 2.14
N ARG A 51 4.66 -6.29 2.36
CA ARG A 51 3.75 -5.15 2.56
C ARG A 51 2.85 -4.94 1.37
N ARG A 52 3.39 -5.00 0.15
CA ARG A 52 2.62 -4.85 -1.08
C ARG A 52 1.55 -5.92 -1.22
N ILE A 53 1.92 -7.19 -1.03
CA ILE A 53 0.99 -8.32 -1.10
C ILE A 53 -0.11 -8.16 -0.05
N LEU A 54 0.25 -7.82 1.18
CA LEU A 54 -0.72 -7.62 2.25
C LEU A 54 -1.63 -6.42 1.96
N ALA A 55 -1.09 -5.28 1.51
CA ALA A 55 -1.87 -4.09 1.16
C ALA A 55 -2.90 -4.39 0.07
N ASN A 56 -2.51 -5.10 -1.00
CA ASN A 56 -3.43 -5.50 -2.06
C ASN A 56 -4.55 -6.42 -1.55
N ARG A 57 -4.20 -7.41 -0.73
CA ARG A 57 -5.19 -8.31 -0.11
C ARG A 57 -6.16 -7.54 0.77
N LEU A 58 -5.67 -6.64 1.61
CA LEU A 58 -6.52 -5.85 2.49
C LEU A 58 -7.38 -4.84 1.74
N SER A 59 -6.89 -4.26 0.65
CA SER A 59 -7.68 -3.41 -0.25
C SER A 59 -8.87 -4.18 -0.83
N THR A 60 -8.65 -5.43 -1.28
CA THR A 60 -9.73 -6.30 -1.74
C THR A 60 -10.72 -6.63 -0.62
N VAL A 61 -10.25 -6.92 0.59
CA VAL A 61 -11.12 -7.16 1.76
C VAL A 61 -11.98 -5.94 2.07
N ALA A 62 -11.43 -4.73 1.95
CA ALA A 62 -12.14 -3.49 2.19
C ALA A 62 -13.19 -3.20 1.11
N THR A 63 -12.85 -3.38 -0.16
CA THR A 63 -13.77 -3.13 -1.28
C THR A 63 -14.92 -4.13 -1.36
N ASN A 64 -14.77 -5.32 -0.78
CA ASN A 64 -15.86 -6.31 -0.66
C ASN A 64 -16.89 -5.95 0.43
N VAL A 65 -16.77 -4.81 1.09
CA VAL A 65 -17.79 -4.30 2.01
C VAL A 65 -18.78 -3.45 1.24
N SER A 66 -20.08 -3.77 1.36
CA SER A 66 -21.13 -2.99 0.71
C SER A 66 -21.06 -1.52 1.13
N GLY A 67 -21.17 -0.62 0.17
CA GLY A 67 -21.01 0.83 0.36
C GLY A 67 -19.58 1.35 0.16
N VAL A 68 -18.60 0.49 -0.07
CA VAL A 68 -17.22 0.88 -0.40
C VAL A 68 -17.01 0.78 -1.91
N GLN A 69 -16.71 1.90 -2.55
CA GLN A 69 -16.38 1.95 -3.98
C GLN A 69 -14.89 1.70 -4.23
N ARG A 70 -14.04 2.24 -3.37
CA ARG A 70 -12.58 2.14 -3.48
C ARG A 70 -11.95 2.15 -2.09
N ALA A 71 -10.82 1.44 -1.95
CA ALA A 71 -10.01 1.47 -0.75
C ALA A 71 -8.53 1.65 -1.09
N ALA A 72 -7.90 2.67 -0.50
CA ALA A 72 -6.46 2.85 -0.48
C ALA A 72 -5.93 2.29 0.84
N VAL A 73 -4.97 1.36 0.81
CA VAL A 73 -4.45 0.71 2.01
C VAL A 73 -2.93 0.84 2.08
N ALA A 74 -2.45 1.41 3.18
CA ALA A 74 -1.05 1.47 3.53
C ALA A 74 -0.78 0.56 4.73
N VAL A 75 0.25 -0.29 4.63
CA VAL A 75 0.67 -1.26 5.66
C VAL A 75 2.04 -0.87 6.18
N MET A 76 2.18 -0.79 7.50
CA MET A 76 3.43 -0.41 8.16
C MET A 76 3.64 -1.16 9.47
N ASP A 77 4.88 -1.21 9.94
CA ASP A 77 5.20 -1.82 11.23
C ASP A 77 4.99 -0.81 12.36
N VAL A 78 4.41 -1.24 13.47
CA VAL A 78 4.13 -0.37 14.64
C VAL A 78 5.41 0.24 15.21
N GLY A 79 6.54 -0.44 15.12
CA GLY A 79 7.85 0.06 15.56
C GLY A 79 8.29 1.34 14.86
N MET A 80 7.82 1.59 13.64
CA MET A 80 8.15 2.80 12.89
C MET A 80 7.45 4.06 13.40
N THR A 81 6.26 3.92 13.98
CA THR A 81 5.49 5.07 14.47
C THR A 81 5.88 5.50 15.88
N SER A 82 6.65 4.68 16.59
CA SER A 82 7.04 4.95 17.97
C SER A 82 8.21 5.92 18.10
N GLN A 83 8.95 6.20 17.03
CA GLN A 83 10.13 7.07 17.06
C GLN A 83 9.80 8.57 17.06
N GLY A 84 8.56 8.96 16.89
CA GLY A 84 8.13 10.37 16.81
C GLY A 84 7.15 10.83 17.88
N MET A 85 6.83 10.04 18.90
CA MET A 85 5.97 10.52 19.99
C MET A 85 6.81 11.28 21.02
N PRO A 86 6.61 12.61 21.20
CA PRO A 86 7.11 13.32 22.36
C PRO A 86 6.34 12.78 23.58
N GLY A 87 7.00 11.99 24.40
CA GLY A 87 6.42 11.46 25.65
C GLY A 87 6.84 10.07 26.06
N THR A 88 7.42 9.27 25.18
CA THR A 88 8.12 8.05 25.59
C THR A 88 9.62 8.30 25.56
N THR A 89 10.11 9.06 26.52
CA THR A 89 11.52 9.05 26.87
C THR A 89 11.91 7.62 27.17
N ARG A 90 12.64 7.02 26.23
CA ARG A 90 13.37 5.78 26.45
C ARG A 90 14.44 6.10 27.47
N THR A 91 14.10 6.06 28.74
CA THR A 91 15.09 6.09 29.83
C THR A 91 15.84 4.78 29.74
N THR A 92 16.97 4.80 29.05
CA THR A 92 17.96 3.73 29.04
C THR A 92 18.69 3.71 30.36
N ASN A 93 18.03 3.33 31.44
CA ASN A 93 18.67 2.97 32.69
C ASN A 93 17.77 2.01 33.47
N ASN A 94 17.77 0.75 33.11
CA ASN A 94 17.71 -0.29 34.11
C ASN A 94 18.03 -1.68 33.54
N ARG A 95 18.93 -2.38 34.22
CA ARG A 95 19.46 -3.72 33.92
C ARG A 95 18.44 -4.85 34.19
N ASN A 96 17.15 -4.62 34.13
CA ASN A 96 16.12 -5.65 34.23
C ASN A 96 15.19 -5.57 33.02
N THR A 97 15.73 -5.92 31.85
CA THR A 97 14.89 -6.14 30.65
C THR A 97 14.28 -7.54 30.68
N THR A 98 13.43 -7.81 31.65
CA THR A 98 12.47 -8.89 31.49
C THR A 98 11.32 -8.39 30.63
N ASN A 99 11.33 -8.81 29.35
CA ASN A 99 10.15 -8.90 28.48
C ASN A 99 9.32 -7.64 28.22
N LEU A 100 9.94 -6.51 27.83
CA LEU A 100 9.26 -5.67 26.85
C LEU A 100 9.32 -6.42 25.51
N ARG A 101 8.39 -7.36 25.30
CA ARG A 101 7.97 -7.77 23.96
C ARG A 101 7.66 -6.47 23.25
N SER A 102 8.59 -5.98 22.43
CA SER A 102 8.28 -4.99 21.41
C SER A 102 7.00 -5.50 20.77
N THR A 103 5.94 -4.72 20.85
CA THR A 103 4.66 -5.04 20.24
C THR A 103 4.92 -5.04 18.75
N ARG A 104 5.48 -6.15 18.26
CA ARG A 104 5.70 -6.41 16.84
C ARG A 104 4.31 -6.59 16.26
N GLY A 105 3.73 -5.51 15.82
CA GLY A 105 2.43 -5.51 15.20
C GLY A 105 2.47 -4.75 13.90
N VAL A 106 1.54 -5.05 13.05
CA VAL A 106 1.31 -4.34 11.80
C VAL A 106 0.22 -3.31 12.04
N MET A 107 0.47 -2.08 11.65
CA MET A 107 -0.52 -1.03 11.59
C MET A 107 -1.01 -0.87 10.16
N VAL A 108 -2.31 -0.71 9.98
CA VAL A 108 -2.96 -0.52 8.70
C VAL A 108 -3.70 0.81 8.71
N MET A 109 -3.43 1.65 7.71
CA MET A 109 -4.22 2.84 7.41
C MET A 109 -5.02 2.57 6.14
N ALA A 110 -6.34 2.75 6.22
CA ALA A 110 -7.26 2.54 5.11
C ALA A 110 -8.09 3.80 4.85
N GLY A 111 -7.98 4.32 3.64
CA GLY A 111 -8.83 5.39 3.11
C GLY A 111 -9.94 4.81 2.26
N LEU A 112 -11.19 5.08 2.56
CA LEU A 112 -12.35 4.54 1.89
C LEU A 112 -13.09 5.61 1.09
N THR A 113 -13.22 5.40 -0.21
CA THR A 113 -14.24 6.11 -1.00
C THR A 113 -15.55 5.36 -0.86
N LEU A 114 -16.54 6.01 -0.26
CA LEU A 114 -17.86 5.44 -0.04
C LEU A 114 -18.79 5.79 -1.21
N ASP A 115 -19.87 5.02 -1.35
CA ASP A 115 -20.94 5.38 -2.28
C ASP A 115 -21.74 6.61 -1.79
N GLN A 116 -22.53 7.19 -2.68
CA GLN A 116 -23.30 8.41 -2.39
C GLN A 116 -24.27 8.22 -1.23
N THR A 117 -24.88 7.06 -1.10
CA THR A 117 -25.82 6.75 -0.02
C THR A 117 -25.13 6.76 1.32
N ALA A 118 -23.98 6.11 1.41
CA ALA A 118 -23.16 6.05 2.63
C ALA A 118 -22.52 7.40 2.96
N MET A 119 -22.17 8.22 1.96
CA MET A 119 -21.62 9.57 2.19
C MET A 119 -22.65 10.51 2.80
N ASN A 120 -23.92 10.37 2.43
CA ASN A 120 -25.00 11.23 2.91
C ASN A 120 -25.51 10.83 4.30
N ASP A 121 -25.19 9.63 4.79
CA ASP A 121 -25.57 9.14 6.12
C ASP A 121 -24.35 8.83 6.98
N ARG A 122 -24.09 9.70 7.95
CA ARG A 122 -22.96 9.56 8.87
C ARG A 122 -23.01 8.24 9.69
N ALA A 123 -24.19 7.77 10.04
CA ALA A 123 -24.33 6.52 10.79
C ALA A 123 -23.93 5.32 9.94
N THR A 124 -24.40 5.29 8.68
CA THR A 124 -24.02 4.27 7.70
C THR A 124 -22.52 4.33 7.39
N ALA A 125 -21.95 5.52 7.15
CA ALA A 125 -20.52 5.67 6.94
C ALA A 125 -19.69 5.14 8.13
N THR A 126 -20.11 5.42 9.35
CA THR A 126 -19.45 4.92 10.57
C THR A 126 -19.54 3.41 10.68
N ARG A 127 -20.70 2.83 10.39
CA ARG A 127 -20.91 1.37 10.38
C ARG A 127 -20.02 0.68 9.34
N ILE A 128 -19.93 1.23 8.13
CA ILE A 128 -19.07 0.71 7.06
C ILE A 128 -17.61 0.75 7.50
N LYS A 129 -17.11 1.88 8.01
CA LYS A 129 -15.74 2.01 8.51
C LYS A 129 -15.42 0.95 9.57
N ARG A 130 -16.31 0.75 10.53
CA ARG A 130 -16.15 -0.27 11.57
C ARG A 130 -16.14 -1.68 11.00
N THR A 131 -17.02 -1.98 10.04
CA THR A 131 -17.07 -3.28 9.35
C THR A 131 -15.78 -3.57 8.59
N VAL A 132 -15.26 -2.56 7.86
CA VAL A 132 -13.99 -2.67 7.15
C VAL A 132 -12.85 -2.92 8.15
N ALA A 133 -12.78 -2.14 9.23
CA ALA A 133 -11.74 -2.29 10.24
C ALA A 133 -11.73 -3.71 10.85
N ASN A 134 -12.90 -4.23 11.20
CA ASN A 134 -13.02 -5.58 11.75
C ASN A 134 -12.59 -6.66 10.75
N ARG A 135 -12.98 -6.53 9.48
CA ARG A 135 -12.56 -7.46 8.41
C ARG A 135 -11.06 -7.42 8.15
N ILE A 136 -10.47 -6.23 8.10
CA ILE A 136 -9.03 -6.05 7.97
C ILE A 136 -8.30 -6.71 9.15
N LYS A 137 -8.75 -6.44 10.37
CA LYS A 137 -8.14 -7.00 11.60
C LYS A 137 -8.24 -8.54 11.66
N ALA A 138 -9.34 -9.09 11.16
CA ALA A 138 -9.54 -10.53 11.05
C ALA A 138 -8.73 -11.19 9.94
N ALA A 139 -8.30 -10.44 8.93
CA ALA A 139 -7.59 -10.97 7.77
C ALA A 139 -6.15 -11.42 8.08
N ASP A 140 -5.51 -10.84 9.09
CA ASP A 140 -4.16 -11.23 9.53
C ASP A 140 -3.98 -10.95 11.03
N LYS A 141 -3.60 -11.98 11.79
CA LYS A 141 -3.37 -11.89 13.25
C LYS A 141 -2.22 -10.95 13.65
N LYS A 142 -1.35 -10.60 12.71
CA LYS A 142 -0.27 -9.64 12.95
C LYS A 142 -0.76 -8.21 12.99
N ILE A 143 -1.96 -7.92 12.48
CA ILE A 143 -2.54 -6.58 12.47
C ILE A 143 -2.98 -6.25 13.90
N SER A 144 -2.24 -5.33 14.52
CA SER A 144 -2.50 -4.87 15.88
C SER A 144 -3.39 -3.62 15.91
N GLN A 145 -3.30 -2.79 14.89
CA GLN A 145 -4.03 -1.52 14.81
C GLN A 145 -4.54 -1.27 13.40
N VAL A 146 -5.78 -0.83 13.29
CA VAL A 146 -6.41 -0.42 12.03
C VAL A 146 -6.96 0.99 12.19
N MET A 147 -6.61 1.87 11.28
CA MET A 147 -7.15 3.22 11.19
C MET A 147 -7.91 3.34 9.86
N VAL A 148 -9.16 3.80 9.93
CA VAL A 148 -10.02 3.89 8.75
C VAL A 148 -10.65 5.27 8.65
N THR A 149 -10.48 5.92 7.52
CA THR A 149 -11.09 7.22 7.24
C THR A 149 -11.88 7.22 5.94
N SER A 150 -12.83 8.13 5.84
CA SER A 150 -13.53 8.47 4.60
C SER A 150 -13.33 9.95 4.23
N ASP A 151 -12.41 10.64 4.90
CA ASP A 151 -12.03 12.01 4.55
C ASP A 151 -11.22 12.03 3.24
N PRO A 152 -11.67 12.77 2.20
CA PRO A 152 -11.00 12.80 0.90
C PRO A 152 -9.54 13.30 0.98
N GLN A 153 -9.23 14.22 1.90
CA GLN A 153 -7.88 14.75 2.06
C GLN A 153 -6.94 13.68 2.63
N LEU A 154 -7.40 12.95 3.64
CA LEU A 154 -6.62 11.89 4.24
C LEU A 154 -6.49 10.68 3.31
N ILE A 155 -7.54 10.35 2.54
CA ILE A 155 -7.51 9.31 1.51
C ILE A 155 -6.40 9.59 0.50
N LYS A 156 -6.33 10.81 -0.02
CA LYS A 156 -5.30 11.20 -1.00
C LYS A 156 -3.88 11.01 -0.45
N ARG A 157 -3.65 11.35 0.81
CA ARG A 157 -2.36 11.18 1.47
C ARG A 157 -2.01 9.70 1.67
N ILE A 158 -2.97 8.88 2.12
CA ILE A 158 -2.81 7.43 2.26
C ILE A 158 -2.50 6.79 0.89
N ASP A 159 -3.19 7.22 -0.17
CA ASP A 159 -2.99 6.74 -1.54
C ASP A 159 -1.56 7.05 -2.03
N THR A 160 -1.04 8.25 -1.74
CA THR A 160 0.33 8.65 -2.07
C THR A 160 1.36 7.73 -1.40
N ILE A 161 1.18 7.41 -0.12
CA ILE A 161 2.06 6.50 0.61
C ILE A 161 1.96 5.09 0.03
N ALA A 162 0.74 4.59 -0.17
CA ALA A 162 0.49 3.28 -0.74
C ALA A 162 1.12 3.12 -2.13
N ALA A 163 0.95 4.11 -3.00
CA ALA A 163 1.54 4.14 -4.34
C ALA A 163 3.08 4.12 -4.28
N GLY A 164 3.69 4.88 -3.37
CA GLY A 164 5.14 4.89 -3.18
C GLY A 164 5.68 3.53 -2.73
N ILE A 165 5.00 2.86 -1.80
CA ILE A 165 5.35 1.51 -1.34
C ILE A 165 5.23 0.51 -2.50
N VAL A 166 4.18 0.61 -3.31
CA VAL A 166 3.99 -0.24 -4.50
C VAL A 166 5.10 0.00 -5.52
N ALA A 167 5.55 1.25 -5.69
CA ALA A 167 6.67 1.62 -6.55
C ALA A 167 8.04 1.20 -5.99
N GLY A 168 8.08 0.54 -4.83
CA GLY A 168 9.33 0.06 -4.20
C GLY A 168 10.11 1.14 -3.46
N GLN A 169 9.51 2.28 -3.18
CA GLN A 169 10.16 3.31 -2.38
C GLN A 169 10.26 2.88 -0.91
N PRO A 170 11.37 3.20 -0.22
CA PRO A 170 11.53 2.85 1.19
C PRO A 170 10.51 3.62 2.04
N ILE A 171 9.84 2.90 2.95
CA ILE A 171 8.77 3.46 3.80
C ILE A 171 9.28 4.59 4.70
N GLN A 172 10.56 4.60 5.04
CA GLN A 172 11.21 5.64 5.84
C GLN A 172 11.04 7.03 5.23
N ARG A 173 10.94 7.11 3.90
CA ARG A 173 10.69 8.37 3.20
C ARG A 173 9.36 9.02 3.60
N TYR A 174 8.39 8.22 4.00
CA TYR A 174 7.05 8.67 4.38
C TYR A 174 6.85 8.79 5.89
N GLN A 175 7.92 8.67 6.69
CA GLN A 175 7.84 8.59 8.15
C GLN A 175 7.10 9.79 8.77
N GLN A 176 7.42 11.00 8.33
CA GLN A 176 6.76 12.22 8.83
C GLN A 176 5.29 12.25 8.44
N GLU A 177 5.00 11.92 7.19
CA GLU A 177 3.65 11.86 6.65
C GLU A 177 2.78 10.85 7.39
N ILE A 178 3.35 9.66 7.67
CA ILE A 178 2.69 8.59 8.44
C ILE A 178 2.39 9.05 9.86
N ASN A 179 3.32 9.74 10.51
CA ASN A 179 3.14 10.24 11.88
C ASN A 179 2.03 11.30 11.94
N ASP A 180 2.03 12.27 11.00
CA ASP A 180 1.00 13.30 10.93
C ASP A 180 -0.38 12.71 10.63
N LEU A 181 -0.46 11.80 9.66
CA LEU A 181 -1.69 11.06 9.37
C LEU A 181 -2.20 10.29 10.59
N GLY A 182 -1.30 9.60 11.29
CA GLY A 182 -1.65 8.85 12.49
C GLY A 182 -2.22 9.75 13.60
N GLN A 183 -1.70 10.96 13.76
CA GLN A 183 -2.24 11.94 14.72
C GLN A 183 -3.64 12.42 14.31
N ARG A 184 -3.83 12.80 13.05
CA ARG A 184 -5.12 13.26 12.52
C ARG A 184 -6.18 12.17 12.61
N LEU A 185 -5.86 10.94 12.23
CA LEU A 185 -6.78 9.80 12.31
C LEU A 185 -7.20 9.48 13.75
N ARG A 186 -6.33 9.70 14.72
CA ARG A 186 -6.70 9.56 16.15
C ARG A 186 -7.66 10.66 16.60
N GLN A 187 -7.46 11.90 16.16
CA GLN A 187 -8.35 13.02 16.45
C GLN A 187 -9.76 12.81 15.89
N GLU A 188 -9.86 12.15 14.74
CA GLU A 188 -11.13 11.79 14.10
C GLU A 188 -11.81 10.56 14.71
N ASN A 189 -11.25 9.95 15.78
CA ASN A 189 -11.72 8.67 16.35
C ASN A 189 -11.79 7.54 15.28
N ALA A 190 -10.89 7.58 14.33
CA ALA A 190 -10.82 6.62 13.22
C ALA A 190 -10.00 5.36 13.54
N VAL A 191 -9.70 5.12 14.82
CA VAL A 191 -8.90 3.98 15.33
C VAL A 191 -9.83 2.87 15.79
N TYR A 192 -9.53 1.62 15.39
CA TYR A 192 -10.30 0.41 15.67
C TYR A 192 -9.41 -0.73 16.16
#